data_97d34601d049e9306c80fa8ebc24fcc0
#
_entry.id   97d34601d049e9306c80fa8ebc24fcc0
#
_cell.length_a   1.000
_cell.length_b   1.000
_cell.length_c   1.000
_cell.angle_alpha   90.00
_cell.angle_beta   90.00
_cell.angle_gamma   90.00
#
_symmetry.space_group_name_H-M   'P 1'
#
loop_
_entity.id
_entity.type
_entity.pdbx_description
1 polymer ?
#
loop_
_entity_poly.entity_id
_entity_poly.type
_entity_poly.pdbx_seq_one_letter_code
_entity_poly.pdbx_strand_id
1 'polypeptide(L)'
;KMSFLEKSSRGPLIISSPSGFKSGRVNSAVSLVDLLPTLDEFARDGLARDYPTPIEGRSLLPHLSRSKGHDEVFGEYFAEGTTEPIYMIRRGGKKLIYSENDPTQYYDLTIDPLETNNLALNADFQAEVTDLIGEIENRYDHEALIKRVLESQRRRRFLKNIMRDQSISWDYQHVENGGDAYIRNTMPIYQLEKKSRFPQV
;
A
#
# COMPACT_ATOMS: atom_id res chain seq x y z
N LYS A 1 -6.88 6.14 5.50
CA LYS A 1 -5.62 5.39 5.59
C LYS A 1 -5.75 3.93 5.13
N MET A 2 -6.88 3.28 5.30
CA MET A 2 -7.08 1.84 5.06
C MET A 2 -7.86 1.60 3.78
N SER A 3 -7.48 2.27 2.70
CA SER A 3 -8.09 2.10 1.39
C SER A 3 -7.10 2.41 0.29
N PHE A 4 -7.38 1.93 -0.93
CA PHE A 4 -6.58 2.20 -2.11
C PHE A 4 -7.07 3.41 -2.94
N LEU A 5 -8.03 4.17 -2.44
CA LEU A 5 -8.42 5.42 -3.09
C LEU A 5 -7.23 6.41 -3.15
N GLU A 6 -7.18 7.24 -4.20
CA GLU A 6 -6.06 8.17 -4.44
C GLU A 6 -5.73 9.04 -3.22
N LYS A 7 -6.74 9.51 -2.48
CA LYS A 7 -6.52 10.29 -1.26
C LYS A 7 -5.78 9.55 -0.14
N SER A 8 -5.73 8.22 -0.21
CA SER A 8 -5.04 7.36 0.76
C SER A 8 -3.74 6.78 0.22
N SER A 9 -3.72 6.33 -1.03
CA SER A 9 -2.61 5.59 -1.63
C SER A 9 -1.63 6.46 -2.40
N ARG A 10 -2.06 7.61 -2.94
CA ARG A 10 -1.21 8.51 -3.71
C ARG A 10 -0.40 9.42 -2.79
N GLY A 11 0.82 9.00 -2.47
CA GLY A 11 1.80 9.83 -1.77
C GLY A 11 2.66 10.64 -2.76
N PRO A 12 3.14 11.84 -2.38
CA PRO A 12 4.12 12.58 -3.17
C PRO A 12 5.48 11.86 -3.11
N LEU A 13 6.15 11.73 -4.25
CA LEU A 13 7.54 11.27 -4.35
C LEU A 13 8.37 12.36 -5.04
N ILE A 14 9.44 12.80 -4.37
CA ILE A 14 10.38 13.79 -4.91
C ILE A 14 11.76 13.15 -4.91
N ILE A 15 12.39 13.09 -6.09
CA ILE A 15 13.76 12.60 -6.25
C ILE A 15 14.58 13.77 -6.81
N SER A 16 15.69 14.08 -6.15
CA SER A 16 16.60 15.16 -6.56
C SER A 16 18.04 14.66 -6.61
N SER A 17 18.68 14.91 -7.76
CA SER A 17 20.12 14.74 -7.94
C SER A 17 20.60 15.88 -8.83
N PRO A 18 21.30 16.89 -8.28
CA PRO A 18 21.67 18.10 -9.03
C PRO A 18 22.47 17.84 -10.30
N SER A 19 23.31 16.81 -10.29
CA SER A 19 24.14 16.41 -11.44
C SER A 19 23.53 15.26 -12.25
N GLY A 20 22.50 14.58 -11.74
CA GLY A 20 21.97 13.34 -12.35
C GLY A 20 20.67 13.53 -13.13
N PHE A 21 19.76 14.39 -12.66
CA PHE A 21 18.42 14.47 -13.23
C PHE A 21 18.02 15.90 -13.59
N LYS A 22 17.32 16.03 -14.72
CA LYS A 22 16.69 17.30 -15.10
C LYS A 22 15.37 17.48 -14.35
N SER A 23 15.09 18.71 -13.93
CA SER A 23 13.80 19.05 -13.32
C SER A 23 12.62 18.67 -14.22
N GLY A 24 11.61 18.04 -13.66
CA GLY A 24 10.42 17.62 -14.39
C GLY A 24 9.37 17.03 -13.49
N ARG A 25 8.21 16.69 -14.07
CA ARG A 25 7.12 15.99 -13.42
C ARG A 25 6.83 14.69 -14.17
N VAL A 26 6.63 13.61 -13.44
CA VAL A 26 6.21 12.30 -13.94
C VAL A 26 4.81 12.02 -13.41
N ASN A 27 3.89 11.65 -14.30
CA ASN A 27 2.50 11.36 -13.93
C ASN A 27 2.19 9.86 -13.91
N SER A 28 3.16 9.02 -14.30
CA SER A 28 3.02 7.56 -14.27
C SER A 28 2.83 7.06 -12.85
N ALA A 29 2.07 5.97 -12.71
CA ALA A 29 1.93 5.25 -11.46
C ALA A 29 3.23 4.51 -11.15
N VAL A 30 3.79 4.79 -9.97
CA VAL A 30 5.01 4.17 -9.44
C VAL A 30 4.81 3.78 -7.98
N SER A 31 5.62 2.86 -7.48
CA SER A 31 5.50 2.34 -6.12
C SER A 31 6.76 2.60 -5.29
N LEU A 32 6.64 2.60 -3.97
CA LEU A 32 7.80 2.67 -3.07
C LEU A 32 8.73 1.46 -3.18
N VAL A 33 8.23 0.31 -3.64
CA VAL A 33 9.08 -0.87 -3.91
C VAL A 33 10.07 -0.63 -5.04
N ASP A 34 9.81 0.37 -5.89
CA ASP A 34 10.68 0.76 -7.00
C ASP A 34 11.94 1.53 -6.54
N LEU A 35 11.96 2.00 -5.28
CA LEU A 35 13.09 2.77 -4.77
C LEU A 35 14.36 1.94 -4.65
N LEU A 36 14.25 0.70 -4.16
CA LEU A 36 15.42 -0.17 -4.00
C LEU A 36 16.14 -0.40 -5.34
N PRO A 37 15.49 -0.92 -6.41
CA PRO A 37 16.17 -1.11 -7.68
C PRO A 37 16.63 0.21 -8.31
N THR A 38 15.92 1.31 -8.08
CA THR A 38 16.34 2.63 -8.59
C THR A 38 17.65 3.10 -7.95
N LEU A 39 17.76 3.00 -6.63
CA LEU A 39 18.95 3.43 -5.91
C LEU A 39 20.15 2.52 -6.21
N ASP A 40 19.94 1.20 -6.28
CA ASP A 40 21.01 0.26 -6.63
C ASP A 40 21.53 0.49 -8.05
N GLU A 41 20.65 0.65 -9.03
CA GLU A 41 21.01 0.92 -10.41
C GLU A 41 21.69 2.30 -10.56
N PHE A 42 21.19 3.32 -9.88
CA PHE A 42 21.80 4.66 -9.89
C PHE A 42 23.20 4.66 -9.29
N ALA A 43 23.42 3.94 -8.16
CA ALA A 43 24.72 3.83 -7.51
C ALA A 43 25.74 3.04 -8.35
N ARG A 44 25.29 2.33 -9.37
CA ARG A 44 26.09 1.51 -10.29
C ARG A 44 26.16 2.06 -11.71
N ASP A 45 25.98 3.36 -11.85
CA ASP A 45 26.02 4.06 -13.14
C ASP A 45 25.04 3.48 -14.20
N GLY A 46 23.86 3.05 -13.76
CA GLY A 46 22.82 2.51 -14.64
C GLY A 46 22.93 1.02 -14.95
N LEU A 47 23.81 0.30 -14.23
CA LEU A 47 23.96 -1.15 -14.41
C LEU A 47 22.94 -1.92 -13.57
N ALA A 48 21.98 -2.55 -14.21
CA ALA A 48 21.06 -3.48 -13.56
C ALA A 48 21.82 -4.68 -12.93
N ARG A 49 21.20 -5.28 -11.93
CA ARG A 49 21.75 -6.43 -11.22
C ARG A 49 20.70 -7.49 -10.97
N ASP A 50 21.11 -8.75 -10.97
CA ASP A 50 20.29 -9.83 -10.46
C ASP A 50 20.32 -9.84 -8.93
N TYR A 51 19.13 -9.81 -8.33
CA TYR A 51 18.98 -9.89 -6.88
C TYR A 51 18.94 -11.36 -6.44
N PRO A 52 19.56 -11.69 -5.28
CA PRO A 52 19.54 -13.06 -4.74
C PRO A 52 18.11 -13.57 -4.47
N THR A 53 17.20 -12.65 -4.21
CA THR A 53 15.77 -12.93 -4.05
C THR A 53 15.01 -12.04 -5.04
N PRO A 54 14.01 -12.57 -5.75
CA PRO A 54 13.18 -11.76 -6.63
C PRO A 54 12.59 -10.55 -5.91
N ILE A 55 12.62 -9.40 -6.55
CA ILE A 55 12.02 -8.16 -6.06
C ILE A 55 10.90 -7.74 -7.02
N GLU A 56 9.85 -7.16 -6.46
CA GLU A 56 8.69 -6.70 -7.25
C GLU A 56 8.92 -5.31 -7.90
N GLY A 57 9.85 -4.52 -7.32
CA GLY A 57 10.11 -3.16 -7.78
C GLY A 57 10.85 -3.12 -9.13
N ARG A 58 10.59 -2.06 -9.86
CA ARG A 58 11.23 -1.73 -11.16
C ARG A 58 11.91 -0.37 -11.05
N SER A 59 13.10 -0.23 -11.62
CA SER A 59 13.84 1.04 -11.56
C SER A 59 13.05 2.21 -12.14
N LEU A 60 13.13 3.35 -11.47
CA LEU A 60 12.55 4.62 -11.90
C LEU A 60 13.50 5.44 -12.79
N LEU A 61 14.74 4.97 -13.02
CA LEU A 61 15.70 5.70 -13.87
C LEU A 61 15.17 6.03 -15.26
N PRO A 62 14.38 5.16 -15.94
CA PRO A 62 13.75 5.54 -17.20
C PRO A 62 12.87 6.80 -17.07
N HIS A 63 12.09 6.94 -16.01
CA HIS A 63 11.29 8.16 -15.77
C HIS A 63 12.15 9.38 -15.49
N LEU A 64 13.23 9.21 -14.73
CA LEU A 64 14.15 10.28 -14.34
C LEU A 64 15.01 10.76 -15.51
N SER A 65 15.32 9.87 -16.46
CA SER A 65 16.00 10.18 -17.72
C SER A 65 15.06 10.62 -18.85
N ARG A 66 13.74 10.76 -18.55
CA ARG A 66 12.69 11.09 -19.54
C ARG A 66 12.51 10.05 -20.65
N SER A 67 12.87 8.82 -20.38
CA SER A 67 12.52 7.67 -21.20
C SER A 67 11.15 7.11 -20.80
N LYS A 68 10.62 6.19 -21.60
CA LYS A 68 9.36 5.50 -21.26
C LYS A 68 9.64 4.49 -20.13
N GLY A 69 9.15 4.79 -18.94
CA GLY A 69 9.13 3.87 -17.81
C GLY A 69 7.81 3.10 -17.71
N HIS A 70 7.65 2.31 -16.67
CA HIS A 70 6.39 1.62 -16.35
C HIS A 70 5.32 2.63 -15.87
N ASP A 71 4.06 2.22 -16.01
CA ASP A 71 2.91 3.00 -15.54
C ASP A 71 1.88 2.03 -14.96
N GLU A 72 2.32 1.27 -13.95
CA GLU A 72 1.54 0.23 -13.33
C GLU A 72 2.03 -0.02 -11.92
N VAL A 73 1.10 -0.13 -10.98
CA VAL A 73 1.36 -0.52 -9.60
C VAL A 73 0.33 -1.53 -9.11
N PHE A 74 0.80 -2.42 -8.25
CA PHE A 74 -0.01 -3.35 -7.48
C PHE A 74 0.00 -2.94 -6.02
N GLY A 75 -1.11 -3.17 -5.33
CA GLY A 75 -1.23 -2.93 -3.91
C GLY A 75 -1.95 -4.09 -3.24
N GLU A 76 -1.52 -4.39 -2.00
CA GLU A 76 -2.09 -5.44 -1.17
C GLU A 76 -2.34 -4.89 0.23
N TYR A 77 -3.49 -5.21 0.81
CA TYR A 77 -3.83 -4.81 2.15
C TYR A 77 -4.51 -5.94 2.93
N PHE A 78 -3.85 -6.38 4.01
CA PHE A 78 -4.28 -7.50 4.85
C PHE A 78 -4.28 -7.13 6.34
N ALA A 79 -4.50 -5.87 6.67
CA ALA A 79 -4.37 -5.35 8.01
C ALA A 79 -5.73 -5.08 8.69
N GLU A 80 -5.72 -4.23 9.70
CA GLU A 80 -6.92 -3.87 10.44
C GLU A 80 -8.01 -3.24 9.55
N GLY A 81 -9.26 -3.54 9.86
CA GLY A 81 -10.42 -2.98 9.16
C GLY A 81 -10.86 -3.77 7.93
N THR A 82 -10.18 -4.90 7.62
CA THR A 82 -10.60 -5.79 6.55
C THR A 82 -10.98 -7.16 7.10
N THR A 83 -11.96 -7.79 6.49
CA THR A 83 -12.32 -9.20 6.74
C THR A 83 -11.61 -10.13 5.76
N GLU A 84 -11.24 -9.62 4.60
CA GLU A 84 -10.58 -10.32 3.51
C GLU A 84 -9.44 -9.48 2.93
N PRO A 85 -8.48 -10.09 2.23
CA PRO A 85 -7.47 -9.37 1.47
C PRO A 85 -8.08 -8.38 0.48
N ILE A 86 -7.54 -7.17 0.43
CA ILE A 86 -7.90 -6.17 -0.57
C ILE A 86 -6.70 -6.01 -1.51
N TYR A 87 -6.97 -6.09 -2.80
CA TYR A 87 -5.97 -5.92 -3.86
C TYR A 87 -6.28 -4.68 -4.68
N MET A 88 -5.25 -4.10 -5.26
CA MET A 88 -5.38 -2.97 -6.17
C MET A 88 -4.43 -3.14 -7.36
N ILE A 89 -4.94 -2.89 -8.54
CA ILE A 89 -4.15 -2.67 -9.75
C ILE A 89 -4.45 -1.25 -10.22
N ARG A 90 -3.42 -0.45 -10.41
CA ARG A 90 -3.49 0.79 -11.16
C ARG A 90 -2.59 0.69 -12.37
N ARG A 91 -3.15 0.85 -13.55
CA ARG A 91 -2.44 0.83 -14.84
C ARG A 91 -2.85 2.04 -15.65
N GLY A 92 -1.91 2.95 -15.87
CA GLY A 92 -2.21 4.24 -16.48
C GLY A 92 -3.25 5.02 -15.69
N GLY A 93 -4.31 5.43 -16.38
CA GLY A 93 -5.46 6.11 -15.77
C GLY A 93 -6.51 5.19 -15.17
N LYS A 94 -6.37 3.86 -15.30
CA LYS A 94 -7.37 2.90 -14.81
C LYS A 94 -6.97 2.33 -13.47
N LYS A 95 -7.96 2.06 -12.61
CA LYS A 95 -7.74 1.52 -11.28
C LYS A 95 -8.83 0.54 -10.89
N LEU A 96 -8.43 -0.68 -10.53
CA LEU A 96 -9.27 -1.68 -9.91
C LEU A 96 -8.91 -1.79 -8.43
N ILE A 97 -9.94 -1.89 -7.58
CA ILE A 97 -9.82 -2.31 -6.17
C ILE A 97 -10.74 -3.50 -6.01
N TYR A 98 -10.17 -4.62 -5.58
CA TYR A 98 -10.86 -5.90 -5.50
C TYR A 98 -10.66 -6.57 -4.15
N SER A 99 -11.73 -7.13 -3.63
CA SER A 99 -11.76 -8.07 -2.49
C SER A 99 -12.89 -9.06 -2.75
N GLU A 100 -12.74 -10.31 -2.35
CA GLU A 100 -13.70 -11.38 -2.69
C GLU A 100 -15.09 -11.09 -2.15
N ASN A 101 -15.19 -10.54 -0.92
CA ASN A 101 -16.46 -10.33 -0.24
C ASN A 101 -16.97 -8.87 -0.29
N ASP A 102 -16.20 -7.95 -0.86
CA ASP A 102 -16.60 -6.55 -0.99
C ASP A 102 -16.99 -6.21 -2.43
N PRO A 103 -17.87 -5.22 -2.64
CA PRO A 103 -18.18 -4.75 -3.99
C PRO A 103 -16.91 -4.29 -4.73
N THR A 104 -16.67 -4.86 -5.89
CA THR A 104 -15.57 -4.44 -6.78
C THR A 104 -15.68 -2.97 -7.12
N GLN A 105 -14.54 -2.27 -7.15
CA GLN A 105 -14.46 -0.87 -7.51
C GLN A 105 -13.54 -0.70 -8.71
N TYR A 106 -14.01 0.03 -9.72
CA TYR A 106 -13.24 0.33 -10.91
C TYR A 106 -13.42 1.79 -11.31
N TYR A 107 -12.32 2.49 -11.56
CA TYR A 107 -12.30 3.92 -11.83
C TYR A 107 -11.45 4.27 -13.03
N ASP A 108 -11.88 5.29 -13.77
CA ASP A 108 -11.08 5.99 -14.76
C ASP A 108 -10.59 7.32 -14.17
N LEU A 109 -9.38 7.34 -13.67
CA LEU A 109 -8.78 8.52 -13.02
C LEU A 109 -8.48 9.67 -13.98
N THR A 110 -8.59 9.44 -15.30
CA THR A 110 -8.40 10.51 -16.30
C THR A 110 -9.59 11.45 -16.37
N ILE A 111 -10.79 10.93 -16.10
CA ILE A 111 -12.05 11.67 -16.10
C ILE A 111 -12.65 11.82 -14.72
N ASP A 112 -12.35 10.92 -13.79
CA ASP A 112 -12.82 10.95 -12.39
C ASP A 112 -11.64 10.80 -11.40
N PRO A 113 -10.79 11.82 -11.26
CA PRO A 113 -9.63 11.78 -10.36
C PRO A 113 -10.01 11.75 -8.86
N LEU A 114 -11.29 11.92 -8.53
CA LEU A 114 -11.79 11.87 -7.17
C LEU A 114 -12.44 10.52 -6.82
N GLU A 115 -12.53 9.60 -7.76
CA GLU A 115 -13.07 8.25 -7.58
C GLU A 115 -14.51 8.26 -7.03
N THR A 116 -15.35 9.12 -7.59
CA THR A 116 -16.73 9.33 -7.16
C THR A 116 -17.72 8.45 -7.92
N ASN A 117 -17.34 7.94 -9.09
CA ASN A 117 -18.17 7.13 -9.96
C ASN A 117 -17.56 5.75 -10.18
N ASN A 118 -18.08 4.74 -9.46
CA ASN A 118 -17.64 3.36 -9.63
C ASN A 118 -18.20 2.77 -10.92
N LEU A 119 -17.31 2.41 -11.84
CA LEU A 119 -17.62 1.85 -13.16
C LEU A 119 -17.64 0.32 -13.19
N ALA A 120 -17.41 -0.36 -12.06
CA ALA A 120 -17.27 -1.82 -12.01
C ALA A 120 -18.50 -2.58 -12.54
N LEU A 121 -19.70 -2.01 -12.47
CA LEU A 121 -20.94 -2.62 -12.96
C LEU A 121 -21.37 -2.10 -14.36
N ASN A 122 -20.60 -1.19 -14.94
CA ASN A 122 -20.92 -0.67 -16.27
C ASN A 122 -20.51 -1.70 -17.34
N ALA A 123 -21.45 -2.04 -18.22
CA ALA A 123 -21.28 -3.05 -19.26
C ALA A 123 -20.08 -2.77 -20.19
N ASP A 124 -19.75 -1.50 -20.42
CA ASP A 124 -18.64 -1.12 -21.29
C ASP A 124 -17.27 -1.48 -20.72
N PHE A 125 -17.16 -1.70 -19.41
CA PHE A 125 -15.90 -2.00 -18.70
C PHE A 125 -15.84 -3.42 -18.14
N GLN A 126 -16.91 -4.24 -18.29
CA GLN A 126 -16.97 -5.58 -17.71
C GLN A 126 -15.83 -6.50 -18.17
N ALA A 127 -15.46 -6.45 -19.43
CA ALA A 127 -14.36 -7.25 -19.95
C ALA A 127 -13.04 -6.89 -19.27
N GLU A 128 -12.72 -5.58 -19.18
CA GLU A 128 -11.50 -5.08 -18.56
C GLU A 128 -11.46 -5.38 -17.05
N VAL A 129 -12.59 -5.22 -16.36
CA VAL A 129 -12.72 -5.56 -14.93
C VAL A 129 -12.47 -7.06 -14.70
N THR A 130 -13.06 -7.92 -15.54
CA THR A 130 -12.88 -9.37 -15.46
C THR A 130 -11.42 -9.77 -15.70
N ASP A 131 -10.78 -9.19 -16.71
CA ASP A 131 -9.38 -9.46 -17.02
C ASP A 131 -8.46 -9.06 -15.86
N LEU A 132 -8.68 -7.90 -15.25
CA LEU A 132 -7.89 -7.43 -14.10
C LEU A 132 -8.11 -8.27 -12.84
N ILE A 133 -9.34 -8.75 -12.59
CA ILE A 133 -9.62 -9.70 -11.51
C ILE A 133 -8.88 -11.01 -11.76
N GLY A 134 -8.96 -11.55 -12.98
CA GLY A 134 -8.24 -12.76 -13.37
C GLY A 134 -6.71 -12.62 -13.20
N GLU A 135 -6.16 -11.41 -13.43
CA GLU A 135 -4.75 -11.13 -13.19
C GLU A 135 -4.40 -11.19 -11.68
N ILE A 136 -5.27 -10.68 -10.81
CA ILE A 136 -5.12 -10.79 -9.34
C ILE A 136 -5.17 -12.25 -8.92
N GLU A 137 -6.18 -13.00 -9.35
CA GLU A 137 -6.36 -14.41 -9.00
C GLU A 137 -5.20 -15.30 -9.46
N ASN A 138 -4.62 -15.01 -10.63
CA ASN A 138 -3.44 -15.71 -11.12
C ASN A 138 -2.14 -15.32 -10.36
N ARG A 139 -2.09 -14.11 -9.80
CA ARG A 139 -0.93 -13.61 -9.07
C ARG A 139 -0.89 -14.09 -7.63
N TYR A 140 -2.03 -14.25 -6.99
CA TYR A 140 -2.16 -14.51 -5.56
C TYR A 140 -2.91 -15.80 -5.28
N ASP A 141 -2.30 -16.67 -4.48
CA ASP A 141 -3.02 -17.79 -3.85
C ASP A 141 -3.78 -17.26 -2.62
N HIS A 142 -5.04 -16.88 -2.85
CA HIS A 142 -5.90 -16.25 -1.87
C HIS A 142 -6.10 -17.12 -0.61
N GLU A 143 -6.37 -18.41 -0.77
CA GLU A 143 -6.58 -19.35 0.34
C GLU A 143 -5.30 -19.50 1.19
N ALA A 144 -4.16 -19.71 0.55
CA ALA A 144 -2.88 -19.80 1.24
C ALA A 144 -2.53 -18.50 1.97
N LEU A 145 -2.87 -17.36 1.39
CA LEU A 145 -2.66 -16.05 2.01
C LEU A 145 -3.49 -15.88 3.27
N ILE A 146 -4.80 -16.15 3.22
CA ILE A 146 -5.70 -16.11 4.39
C ILE A 146 -5.17 -17.00 5.51
N LYS A 147 -4.81 -18.23 5.18
CA LYS A 147 -4.23 -19.18 6.14
C LYS A 147 -2.99 -18.61 6.84
N ARG A 148 -2.07 -18.01 6.08
CA ARG A 148 -0.85 -17.37 6.62
C ARG A 148 -1.17 -16.17 7.51
N VAL A 149 -2.15 -15.35 7.14
CA VAL A 149 -2.60 -14.20 7.94
C VAL A 149 -3.17 -14.67 9.28
N LEU A 150 -4.09 -15.64 9.26
CA LEU A 150 -4.71 -16.19 10.47
C LEU A 150 -3.68 -16.87 11.39
N GLU A 151 -2.73 -17.61 10.83
CA GLU A 151 -1.64 -18.20 11.59
C GLU A 151 -0.74 -17.14 12.23
N SER A 152 -0.41 -16.09 11.50
CA SER A 152 0.34 -14.94 12.02
C SER A 152 -0.42 -14.24 13.16
N GLN A 153 -1.74 -14.08 13.03
CA GLN A 153 -2.58 -13.51 14.09
C GLN A 153 -2.60 -14.40 15.36
N ARG A 154 -2.69 -15.73 15.20
CA ARG A 154 -2.65 -16.67 16.32
C ARG A 154 -1.31 -16.57 17.06
N ARG A 155 -0.19 -16.54 16.33
CA ARG A 155 1.15 -16.38 16.93
C ARG A 155 1.29 -15.06 17.68
N ARG A 156 0.86 -13.95 17.11
CA ARG A 156 0.90 -12.63 17.77
C ARG A 156 0.02 -12.58 19.01
N ARG A 157 -1.15 -13.20 18.96
CA ARG A 157 -2.06 -13.28 20.12
C ARG A 157 -1.45 -14.11 21.25
N PHE A 158 -0.78 -15.22 20.93
CA PHE A 158 -0.05 -16.04 21.89
C PHE A 158 1.08 -15.24 22.55
N LEU A 159 1.94 -14.58 21.78
CA LEU A 159 3.02 -13.73 22.30
C LEU A 159 2.48 -12.61 23.19
N LYS A 160 1.42 -11.92 22.75
CA LYS A 160 0.78 -10.88 23.54
C LYS A 160 0.31 -11.36 24.90
N ASN A 161 -0.26 -12.55 24.97
CA ASN A 161 -0.74 -13.11 26.23
C ASN A 161 0.44 -13.38 27.19
N ILE A 162 1.52 -14.00 26.71
CA ILE A 162 2.73 -14.22 27.50
C ILE A 162 3.32 -12.89 28.01
N MET A 163 3.48 -11.91 27.13
CA MET A 163 4.05 -10.62 27.48
C MET A 163 3.20 -9.88 28.53
N ARG A 164 1.88 -9.97 28.42
CA ARG A 164 0.96 -9.37 29.39
C ARG A 164 1.13 -9.95 30.78
N ASP A 165 1.29 -11.26 30.87
CA ASP A 165 1.43 -11.96 32.16
C ASP A 165 2.81 -11.70 32.82
N GLN A 166 3.82 -11.33 32.01
CA GLN A 166 5.16 -10.98 32.48
C GLN A 166 5.34 -9.49 32.82
N SER A 167 4.29 -8.69 32.71
CA SER A 167 4.35 -7.23 32.92
C SER A 167 5.45 -6.53 32.11
N ILE A 168 5.82 -7.09 30.96
CA ILE A 168 6.83 -6.51 30.08
C ILE A 168 6.26 -5.25 29.46
N SER A 169 6.88 -4.12 29.75
CA SER A 169 6.58 -2.85 29.10
C SER A 169 7.52 -2.64 27.89
N TRP A 170 7.05 -1.91 26.93
CA TRP A 170 7.86 -1.46 25.80
C TRP A 170 8.83 -0.35 26.29
N ASP A 171 10.10 -0.40 25.90
CA ASP A 171 11.10 0.61 26.24
C ASP A 171 10.80 1.99 25.66
N TYR A 172 10.01 2.02 24.59
CA TYR A 172 9.56 3.27 24.00
C TYR A 172 8.59 3.96 24.96
N GLN A 173 9.14 4.93 25.70
CA GLN A 173 8.36 5.72 26.63
C GLN A 173 7.61 6.80 25.88
N HIS A 174 6.34 6.90 26.17
CA HIS A 174 5.51 7.99 25.68
C HIS A 174 5.99 9.34 26.26
N VAL A 175 5.84 10.37 25.48
CA VAL A 175 6.06 11.74 25.94
C VAL A 175 5.03 12.04 27.04
N GLU A 176 5.48 12.32 28.24
CA GLU A 176 4.60 12.55 29.40
C GLU A 176 3.74 13.82 29.25
N ASN A 177 4.23 14.82 28.52
CA ASN A 177 3.51 16.07 28.25
C ASN A 177 2.74 15.97 26.92
N GLY A 178 1.52 15.46 26.96
CA GLY A 178 0.63 15.40 25.80
C GLY A 178 0.37 16.77 25.12
N GLY A 179 0.63 17.88 25.82
CA GLY A 179 0.56 19.24 25.26
C GLY A 179 1.58 19.52 24.17
N ASP A 180 2.71 18.82 24.21
CA ASP A 180 3.80 18.93 23.22
C ASP A 180 3.67 17.91 22.08
N ALA A 181 2.71 16.99 22.18
CA ALA A 181 2.43 16.03 21.15
C ALA A 181 1.68 16.66 19.97
N TYR A 182 2.00 16.21 18.76
CA TYR A 182 1.34 16.65 17.52
C TYR A 182 -0.18 16.48 17.56
N ILE A 183 -0.66 15.46 18.24
CA ILE A 183 -2.08 15.28 18.57
C ILE A 183 -2.27 15.93 19.94
N ARG A 184 -2.97 17.04 19.98
CA ARG A 184 -3.34 17.76 21.22
C ARG A 184 -4.23 16.90 22.11
N ASN A 185 -3.63 15.93 22.77
CA ASN A 185 -4.36 14.99 23.60
C ASN A 185 -3.68 14.93 24.98
N THR A 186 -4.42 15.31 25.99
CA THR A 186 -4.01 15.20 27.39
C THR A 186 -4.11 13.77 27.93
N MET A 187 -4.52 12.83 27.07
CA MET A 187 -4.77 11.44 27.43
C MET A 187 -3.68 10.55 26.83
N PRO A 188 -3.11 9.61 27.62
CA PRO A 188 -2.18 8.61 27.08
C PRO A 188 -2.78 7.86 25.88
N ILE A 189 -1.96 7.60 24.86
CA ILE A 189 -2.41 7.03 23.60
C ILE A 189 -3.21 5.73 23.76
N TYR A 190 -2.81 4.87 24.69
CA TYR A 190 -3.52 3.61 24.97
C TYR A 190 -4.93 3.82 25.55
N GLN A 191 -5.17 4.89 26.28
CA GLN A 191 -6.50 5.25 26.79
C GLN A 191 -7.36 5.84 25.68
N LEU A 192 -6.74 6.63 24.80
CA LEU A 192 -7.41 7.14 23.61
C LEU A 192 -7.84 6.01 22.68
N GLU A 193 -6.92 5.09 22.37
CA GLU A 193 -7.21 3.90 21.58
C GLU A 193 -8.34 3.07 22.19
N LYS A 194 -8.34 2.90 23.50
CA LYS A 194 -9.37 2.16 24.21
C LYS A 194 -10.75 2.84 24.12
N LYS A 195 -10.79 4.18 24.17
CA LYS A 195 -12.00 4.96 24.02
C LYS A 195 -12.53 5.05 22.59
N SER A 196 -11.64 5.02 21.61
CA SER A 196 -11.98 5.09 20.19
C SER A 196 -12.30 3.73 19.55
N ARG A 197 -12.17 2.64 20.29
CA ARG A 197 -12.61 1.32 19.83
C ARG A 197 -14.13 1.24 19.86
N PHE A 198 -14.70 0.68 18.80
CA PHE A 198 -16.08 0.24 18.86
C PHE A 198 -16.29 -0.72 20.03
N PRO A 199 -17.49 -0.71 20.68
CA PRO A 199 -17.78 -1.66 21.75
C PRO A 199 -17.43 -3.07 21.29
N GLN A 200 -16.68 -3.78 22.12
CA GLN A 200 -16.45 -5.20 21.88
C GLN A 200 -17.81 -5.91 22.06
N VAL A 201 -18.29 -6.51 20.99
CA VAL A 201 -19.42 -7.44 21.01
C VAL A 201 -18.98 -8.75 21.65
#